data_6cfe1dc2ff1986f8d15a246f1df9786c
#
_entry.id   6cfe1dc2ff1986f8d15a246f1df9786c
#
_cell.length_a   1.000
_cell.length_b   1.000
_cell.length_c   1.000
_cell.angle_alpha   90.00
_cell.angle_beta   90.00
_cell.angle_gamma   90.00
#
_symmetry.space_group_name_H-M   'P 1'
#
loop_
_entity.id
_entity.type
_entity.pdbx_description
1 polymer ?
#
loop_
_entity_poly.entity_id
_entity_poly.type
_entity_poly.pdbx_seq_one_letter_code
_entity_poly.pdbx_strand_id
1 'polypeptide(L)'
;MVRDKEISKISNKRKYFIDHVFIGIRNMSNPLNWLLLIGICIGFQYVLKIEMPKTGLFIDNLLDSIWLFNKYAAFVFAILLALSCVIGRPWGSKAIEDGLQAAGFVNHLGVPPYLISIKKDKKNKKILIYNFKGNSIPLSKWDDMREDIEQSLNITIAKVSYAKGKDNVVVICTKARGDLPECIYWENRFMPKTDSVYVIGEGVQGRITIDLDKIPHVIIGGSTGSGKTQLLRFLLMQAINKNEVVYIADLKGGIDYQHKWRSKTNLCVKEDDVIEILCKLNDELEQRKKILEGSNCHNISEYNSKFQKSIPRIIFACDEIAEILDSTGLSKEQKEKLKIIEAKLSSLARLGRAFSINLFLATQRPDADIMPGQVKANIDYRIAGRCDEPLSRVLGVPDAHKLVPKDIAGRFMLYDGTLFQAYLFDEEKDIH
;
A
#
# COMPACT_ATOMS: atom_id res chain seq x y z
N MET A 1 27.18 3.13 34.58
CA MET A 1 25.88 3.34 33.90
C MET A 1 25.81 4.63 33.08
N VAL A 2 26.07 5.85 33.63
CA VAL A 2 26.09 7.11 32.82
C VAL A 2 27.28 7.11 31.84
N ARG A 3 28.44 6.74 32.28
CA ARG A 3 29.68 6.67 31.49
C ARG A 3 29.59 5.64 30.33
N ASP A 4 28.94 4.51 30.54
CA ASP A 4 28.75 3.49 29.52
C ASP A 4 27.74 3.94 28.43
N LYS A 5 26.73 4.73 28.81
CA LYS A 5 25.81 5.36 27.86
C LYS A 5 26.52 6.42 27.00
N GLU A 6 27.42 7.21 27.57
CA GLU A 6 28.21 8.19 26.80
C GLU A 6 29.19 7.52 25.85
N ILE A 7 29.90 6.48 26.28
CA ILE A 7 30.82 5.71 25.43
C ILE A 7 30.07 5.05 24.28
N SER A 8 28.89 4.47 24.53
CA SER A 8 28.05 3.87 23.49
C SER A 8 27.51 4.92 22.51
N LYS A 9 27.16 6.11 22.98
CA LYS A 9 26.70 7.24 22.15
C LYS A 9 27.82 7.73 21.22
N ILE A 10 29.05 7.82 21.71
CA ILE A 10 30.22 8.20 20.92
C ILE A 10 30.58 7.12 19.90
N SER A 11 30.55 5.85 20.28
CA SER A 11 30.78 4.70 19.39
C SER A 11 29.76 4.66 18.24
N ASN A 12 28.46 4.84 18.54
CA ASN A 12 27.41 4.88 17.53
C ASN A 12 27.56 6.09 16.58
N LYS A 13 27.98 7.24 17.10
CA LYS A 13 28.24 8.44 16.28
C LYS A 13 29.42 8.24 15.32
N ARG A 14 30.47 7.57 15.77
CA ARG A 14 31.63 7.20 14.92
C ARG A 14 31.25 6.20 13.84
N LYS A 15 30.48 5.16 14.19
CA LYS A 15 29.99 4.16 13.24
C LYS A 15 29.09 4.79 12.18
N TYR A 16 28.22 5.70 12.59
CA TYR A 16 27.37 6.48 11.71
C TYR A 16 28.18 7.32 10.70
N PHE A 17 29.20 8.01 11.18
CA PHE A 17 30.08 8.80 10.32
C PHE A 17 30.80 7.90 9.28
N ILE A 18 31.32 6.77 9.70
CA ILE A 18 31.99 5.80 8.82
C ILE A 18 31.01 5.25 7.77
N ASP A 19 29.80 4.88 8.18
CA ASP A 19 28.76 4.40 7.26
C ASP A 19 28.42 5.45 6.18
N HIS A 20 28.38 6.75 6.54
CA HIS A 20 28.15 7.83 5.56
C HIS A 20 29.31 8.05 4.62
N VAL A 21 30.54 7.94 5.09
CA VAL A 21 31.74 8.00 4.25
C VAL A 21 31.69 6.89 3.18
N PHE A 22 31.38 5.66 3.57
CA PHE A 22 31.23 4.55 2.63
C PHE A 22 30.08 4.74 1.63
N ILE A 23 28.95 5.28 2.08
CA ILE A 23 27.83 5.62 1.20
C ILE A 23 28.24 6.72 0.22
N GLY A 24 28.99 7.73 0.68
CA GLY A 24 29.52 8.82 -0.14
C GLY A 24 30.46 8.31 -1.23
N ILE A 25 31.40 7.46 -0.87
CA ILE A 25 32.32 6.82 -1.83
C ILE A 25 31.54 6.02 -2.89
N ARG A 26 30.55 5.26 -2.46
CA ARG A 26 29.70 4.50 -3.39
C ARG A 26 28.88 5.40 -4.33
N ASN A 27 28.48 6.57 -3.89
CA ASN A 27 27.72 7.54 -4.69
C ASN A 27 28.61 8.35 -5.65
N MET A 28 29.95 8.26 -5.57
CA MET A 28 30.86 8.91 -6.49
C MET A 28 30.80 8.38 -7.93
N SER A 29 30.03 7.31 -8.19
CA SER A 29 29.71 6.87 -9.56
C SER A 29 28.81 7.87 -10.34
N ASN A 30 28.24 8.88 -9.68
CA ASN A 30 27.41 9.89 -10.31
C ASN A 30 28.28 11.00 -10.95
N PRO A 31 28.15 11.32 -12.26
CA PRO A 31 28.97 12.32 -12.94
C PRO A 31 28.88 13.73 -12.34
N LEU A 32 27.75 14.08 -11.71
CA LEU A 32 27.57 15.39 -11.04
C LEU A 32 28.57 15.58 -9.89
N ASN A 33 28.95 14.49 -9.23
CA ASN A 33 29.88 14.51 -8.10
C ASN A 33 31.31 14.77 -8.57
N TRP A 34 31.66 14.36 -9.79
CA TRP A 34 32.94 14.68 -10.43
C TRP A 34 33.09 16.16 -10.77
N LEU A 35 31.99 16.82 -11.21
CA LEU A 35 32.01 18.27 -11.45
C LEU A 35 32.30 19.06 -10.17
N LEU A 36 31.74 18.64 -9.05
CA LEU A 36 32.02 19.20 -7.73
C LEU A 36 33.51 19.01 -7.36
N LEU A 37 34.05 17.84 -7.61
CA LEU A 37 35.46 17.51 -7.33
C LEU A 37 36.41 18.36 -8.19
N ILE A 38 36.11 18.54 -9.46
CA ILE A 38 36.87 19.40 -10.37
C ILE A 38 36.82 20.87 -9.90
N GLY A 39 35.65 21.38 -9.50
CA GLY A 39 35.52 22.75 -8.96
C GLY A 39 36.37 22.98 -7.71
N ILE A 40 36.42 22.00 -6.81
CA ILE A 40 37.27 22.06 -5.59
C ILE A 40 38.76 22.00 -5.95
N CYS A 41 39.14 21.17 -6.94
CA CYS A 41 40.54 21.10 -7.43
C CYS A 41 40.99 22.42 -8.07
N ILE A 42 40.13 23.08 -8.83
CA ILE A 42 40.42 24.42 -9.39
C ILE A 42 40.60 25.47 -8.29
N GLY A 43 39.70 25.50 -7.31
CA GLY A 43 39.82 26.40 -6.15
C GLY A 43 41.11 26.21 -5.39
N PHE A 44 41.61 24.98 -5.29
CA PHE A 44 42.85 24.67 -4.60
C PHE A 44 44.12 25.17 -5.34
N GLN A 45 44.09 25.22 -6.65
CA GLN A 45 45.20 25.81 -7.40
C GLN A 45 45.47 27.25 -6.97
N TYR A 46 44.46 28.01 -6.56
CA TYR A 46 44.65 29.35 -5.99
C TYR A 46 45.33 29.31 -4.60
N VAL A 47 45.06 28.29 -3.77
CA VAL A 47 45.68 28.13 -2.47
C VAL A 47 47.14 27.71 -2.58
N LEU A 48 47.51 26.99 -3.64
CA LEU A 48 48.91 26.57 -3.90
C LEU A 48 49.85 27.74 -4.27
N LYS A 49 49.34 28.88 -4.72
CA LYS A 49 50.13 30.07 -5.03
C LYS A 49 50.72 30.76 -3.79
N ILE A 50 50.37 30.32 -2.58
CA ILE A 50 50.92 30.84 -1.34
C ILE A 50 52.30 30.21 -1.13
N GLU A 51 53.39 31.00 -1.27
CA GLU A 51 54.75 30.58 -1.13
C GLU A 51 55.16 30.48 0.34
N MET A 52 56.09 29.55 0.67
CA MET A 52 56.69 29.44 1.98
C MET A 52 57.80 30.50 2.18
N PRO A 53 57.93 31.08 3.35
CA PRO A 53 59.07 31.94 3.64
C PRO A 53 60.37 31.14 3.59
N LYS A 54 61.38 31.60 2.82
CA LYS A 54 62.68 30.97 2.67
C LYS A 54 63.55 31.22 3.90
N THR A 55 64.19 30.16 4.41
CA THR A 55 65.03 30.22 5.60
C THR A 55 66.54 30.52 5.30
N GLY A 56 66.92 30.47 4.01
CA GLY A 56 68.27 30.67 3.52
C GLY A 56 69.20 29.46 3.74
N LEU A 57 68.69 28.32 4.09
CA LEU A 57 69.42 27.07 4.30
C LEU A 57 69.52 26.24 3.03
N PHE A 58 70.63 25.46 2.87
CA PHE A 58 70.84 24.59 1.69
C PHE A 58 69.75 23.54 1.44
N ILE A 59 68.97 23.23 2.48
CA ILE A 59 67.88 22.25 2.44
C ILE A 59 66.52 22.85 2.06
N ASP A 60 66.44 24.15 1.75
CA ASP A 60 65.17 24.84 1.44
C ASP A 60 64.39 24.15 0.30
N ASN A 61 65.09 23.71 -0.75
CA ASN A 61 64.46 23.01 -1.88
C ASN A 61 63.83 21.66 -1.49
N LEU A 62 64.46 20.93 -0.55
CA LEU A 62 63.95 19.66 -0.05
C LEU A 62 62.75 19.91 0.86
N LEU A 63 62.83 20.88 1.73
CA LEU A 63 61.75 21.31 2.62
C LEU A 63 60.55 21.82 1.83
N ASP A 64 60.73 22.60 0.78
CA ASP A 64 59.68 23.06 -0.14
C ASP A 64 58.99 21.88 -0.81
N SER A 65 59.75 20.89 -1.26
CA SER A 65 59.19 19.69 -1.92
C SER A 65 58.35 18.83 -0.96
N ILE A 66 58.83 18.61 0.27
CA ILE A 66 58.11 17.86 1.31
C ILE A 66 56.86 18.63 1.75
N TRP A 67 56.94 19.94 1.91
CA TRP A 67 55.82 20.78 2.28
C TRP A 67 54.73 20.78 1.21
N LEU A 68 55.15 20.91 -0.08
CA LEU A 68 54.27 20.85 -1.21
C LEU A 68 53.53 19.50 -1.30
N PHE A 69 54.25 18.38 -1.13
CA PHE A 69 53.67 17.04 -1.13
C PHE A 69 52.66 16.87 0.02
N ASN A 70 53.03 17.26 1.24
CA ASN A 70 52.12 17.16 2.39
C ASN A 70 50.88 18.05 2.21
N LYS A 71 51.03 19.23 1.63
CA LYS A 71 49.92 20.15 1.32
C LYS A 71 48.97 19.53 0.31
N TYR A 72 49.46 18.89 -0.75
CA TYR A 72 48.65 18.17 -1.74
C TYR A 72 47.96 16.95 -1.13
N ALA A 73 48.68 16.13 -0.39
CA ALA A 73 48.14 14.93 0.24
C ALA A 73 47.05 15.24 1.27
N ALA A 74 47.30 16.22 2.16
CA ALA A 74 46.31 16.67 3.13
C ALA A 74 45.06 17.23 2.48
N PHE A 75 45.21 17.96 1.39
CA PHE A 75 44.11 18.54 0.66
C PHE A 75 43.27 17.50 -0.08
N VAL A 76 43.91 16.59 -0.81
CA VAL A 76 43.19 15.48 -1.46
C VAL A 76 42.45 14.65 -0.43
N PHE A 77 43.06 14.38 0.72
CA PHE A 77 42.38 13.66 1.80
C PHE A 77 41.20 14.45 2.38
N ALA A 78 41.35 15.77 2.61
CA ALA A 78 40.28 16.64 3.10
C ALA A 78 39.12 16.74 2.11
N ILE A 79 39.37 16.80 0.81
CA ILE A 79 38.36 16.77 -0.23
C ILE A 79 37.63 15.46 -0.25
N LEU A 80 38.33 14.32 -0.28
CA LEU A 80 37.72 13.01 -0.27
C LEU A 80 36.85 12.80 0.96
N LEU A 81 37.30 13.27 2.12
CA LEU A 81 36.55 13.22 3.36
C LEU A 81 35.28 14.11 3.31
N ALA A 82 35.45 15.37 2.87
CA ALA A 82 34.34 16.32 2.77
C ALA A 82 33.29 15.87 1.74
N LEU A 83 33.73 15.39 0.59
CA LEU A 83 32.83 14.85 -0.46
C LEU A 83 32.09 13.60 0.00
N SER A 84 32.81 12.66 0.64
CA SER A 84 32.16 11.46 1.15
C SER A 84 31.15 11.76 2.26
N CYS A 85 31.41 12.78 3.11
CA CYS A 85 30.44 13.24 4.09
C CYS A 85 29.23 13.95 3.46
N VAL A 86 29.45 14.85 2.52
CA VAL A 86 28.38 15.63 1.87
C VAL A 86 27.54 14.76 0.94
N ILE A 87 28.18 13.91 0.14
CA ILE A 87 27.50 13.05 -0.84
C ILE A 87 26.85 11.83 -0.18
N GLY A 88 27.43 11.32 0.90
CA GLY A 88 26.89 10.18 1.66
C GLY A 88 25.74 10.56 2.59
N ARG A 89 25.64 11.81 2.97
CA ARG A 89 24.63 12.30 3.90
C ARG A 89 23.56 13.11 3.18
N PRO A 90 22.27 12.74 3.28
CA PRO A 90 21.21 13.55 2.68
C PRO A 90 21.17 14.97 3.27
N TRP A 91 20.94 15.95 2.43
CA TRP A 91 20.79 17.34 2.87
C TRP A 91 19.67 17.45 3.92
N GLY A 92 19.92 18.20 4.99
CA GLY A 92 18.97 18.38 6.08
C GLY A 92 18.87 17.19 7.04
N SER A 93 19.61 16.09 6.85
CA SER A 93 19.54 14.91 7.70
C SER A 93 19.79 15.20 9.18
N LYS A 94 20.70 16.14 9.49
CA LYS A 94 20.99 16.52 10.88
C LYS A 94 19.78 17.20 11.54
N ALA A 95 19.11 18.11 10.84
CA ALA A 95 17.92 18.77 11.36
C ALA A 95 16.77 17.78 11.61
N ILE A 96 16.62 16.80 10.73
CA ILE A 96 15.65 15.71 10.87
C ILE A 96 15.97 14.85 12.11
N GLU A 97 17.23 14.44 12.26
CA GLU A 97 17.69 13.62 13.38
C GLU A 97 17.56 14.37 14.72
N ASP A 98 17.91 15.65 14.74
CA ASP A 98 17.77 16.53 15.92
C ASP A 98 16.28 16.74 16.26
N GLY A 99 15.41 16.90 15.26
CA GLY A 99 13.95 16.99 15.43
C GLY A 99 13.35 15.73 16.02
N LEU A 100 13.69 14.55 15.48
CA LEU A 100 13.25 13.26 16.00
C LEU A 100 13.77 13.03 17.43
N GLN A 101 14.98 13.46 17.73
CA GLN A 101 15.54 13.38 19.10
C GLN A 101 14.80 14.32 20.06
N ALA A 102 14.47 15.54 19.65
CA ALA A 102 13.71 16.48 20.44
C ALA A 102 12.27 15.99 20.72
N ALA A 103 11.63 15.33 19.77
CA ALA A 103 10.34 14.66 19.92
C ALA A 103 10.40 13.39 20.81
N GLY A 104 11.59 12.99 21.31
CA GLY A 104 11.76 11.81 22.14
C GLY A 104 11.78 10.49 21.35
N PHE A 105 11.83 10.56 20.02
CA PHE A 105 11.91 9.37 19.17
C PHE A 105 13.32 8.81 19.13
N VAL A 106 13.66 8.11 20.20
CA VAL A 106 15.01 7.57 20.43
C VAL A 106 14.94 6.12 20.91
N ASN A 107 16.02 5.37 20.72
CA ASN A 107 16.16 4.05 21.31
C ASN A 107 16.49 4.12 22.81
N HIS A 108 16.65 2.96 23.46
CA HIS A 108 17.00 2.85 24.89
C HIS A 108 18.34 3.52 25.29
N LEU A 109 19.19 3.84 24.31
CA LEU A 109 20.47 4.55 24.52
C LEU A 109 20.36 6.07 24.26
N GLY A 110 19.16 6.57 23.95
CA GLY A 110 18.93 7.98 23.61
C GLY A 110 19.42 8.37 22.20
N VAL A 111 19.53 7.40 21.29
CA VAL A 111 20.00 7.63 19.92
C VAL A 111 18.79 7.62 18.97
N PRO A 112 18.59 8.68 18.16
CA PRO A 112 17.51 8.71 17.16
C PRO A 112 17.82 7.78 15.98
N PRO A 113 16.83 7.46 15.15
CA PRO A 113 17.07 6.81 13.87
C PRO A 113 17.86 7.74 12.95
N TYR A 114 18.74 7.17 12.13
CA TYR A 114 19.58 7.93 11.21
C TYR A 114 19.04 7.88 9.80
N LEU A 115 18.91 9.03 9.15
CA LEU A 115 18.47 9.12 7.77
C LEU A 115 19.58 8.64 6.80
N ILE A 116 19.31 7.57 6.06
CA ILE A 116 20.23 6.98 5.08
C ILE A 116 20.08 7.65 3.72
N SER A 117 18.84 7.80 3.23
CA SER A 117 18.58 8.39 1.93
C SER A 117 17.13 8.86 1.80
N ILE A 118 16.94 9.87 0.95
CA ILE A 118 15.63 10.32 0.46
C ILE A 118 15.59 10.05 -1.03
N LYS A 119 14.59 9.31 -1.50
CA LYS A 119 14.42 8.98 -2.92
C LYS A 119 13.02 9.34 -3.36
N LYS A 120 12.86 9.70 -4.63
CA LYS A 120 11.54 9.80 -5.24
C LYS A 120 11.07 8.41 -5.69
N ASP A 121 9.78 8.13 -5.52
CA ASP A 121 9.21 6.89 -6.03
C ASP A 121 9.33 6.82 -7.56
N LYS A 122 9.55 5.62 -8.10
CA LYS A 122 9.73 5.42 -9.54
C LYS A 122 8.44 5.63 -10.33
N LYS A 123 7.29 5.32 -9.73
CA LYS A 123 5.97 5.43 -10.36
C LYS A 123 5.37 6.81 -10.18
N ASN A 124 5.54 7.41 -9.00
CA ASN A 124 5.02 8.74 -8.68
C ASN A 124 6.10 9.62 -8.06
N LYS A 125 6.68 10.53 -8.85
CA LYS A 125 7.76 11.44 -8.42
C LYS A 125 7.36 12.41 -7.30
N LYS A 126 6.07 12.55 -7.00
CA LYS A 126 5.56 13.36 -5.88
C LYS A 126 5.71 12.66 -4.52
N ILE A 127 5.91 11.34 -4.53
CA ILE A 127 6.13 10.54 -3.33
C ILE A 127 7.61 10.55 -2.98
N LEU A 128 7.92 10.82 -1.73
CA LEU A 128 9.27 10.70 -1.20
C LEU A 128 9.37 9.42 -0.36
N ILE A 129 10.46 8.71 -0.52
CA ILE A 129 10.79 7.50 0.23
C ILE A 129 12.00 7.81 1.11
N TYR A 130 11.76 7.89 2.41
CA TYR A 130 12.80 8.07 3.41
C TYR A 130 13.26 6.71 3.90
N ASN A 131 14.55 6.46 3.85
CA ASN A 131 15.15 5.24 4.39
C ASN A 131 15.94 5.61 5.64
N PHE A 132 15.55 5.03 6.77
CA PHE A 132 16.20 5.24 8.05
C PHE A 132 16.93 3.97 8.51
N LYS A 133 18.08 4.13 9.17
CA LYS A 133 18.66 3.09 10.02
C LYS A 133 17.87 3.11 11.33
N GLY A 134 17.16 2.03 11.63
CA GLY A 134 16.19 1.98 12.72
C GLY A 134 16.81 2.00 14.13
N ASN A 135 18.13 1.76 14.27
CA ASN A 135 18.88 1.77 15.52
C ASN A 135 18.19 0.97 16.65
N SER A 136 17.64 -0.20 16.32
CA SER A 136 16.90 -1.10 17.24
C SER A 136 15.60 -0.50 17.80
N ILE A 137 14.99 0.45 17.10
CA ILE A 137 13.63 0.93 17.39
C ILE A 137 12.64 0.00 16.68
N PRO A 138 11.73 -0.68 17.40
CA PRO A 138 10.75 -1.58 16.80
C PRO A 138 9.74 -0.83 15.94
N LEU A 139 9.18 -1.49 14.93
CA LEU A 139 8.26 -0.86 13.97
C LEU A 139 7.00 -0.32 14.64
N SER A 140 6.49 -1.01 15.68
CA SER A 140 5.35 -0.54 16.47
C SER A 140 5.56 0.87 17.03
N LYS A 141 6.77 1.19 17.52
CA LYS A 141 7.08 2.53 18.02
C LYS A 141 7.06 3.61 16.93
N TRP A 142 7.33 3.24 15.66
CA TRP A 142 7.20 4.16 14.52
C TRP A 142 5.74 4.48 14.21
N ASP A 143 4.84 3.53 14.40
CA ASP A 143 3.41 3.75 14.23
C ASP A 143 2.81 4.50 15.42
N ASP A 144 3.21 4.19 16.65
CA ASP A 144 2.75 4.86 17.88
C ASP A 144 3.12 6.36 17.91
N MET A 145 4.30 6.72 17.41
CA MET A 145 4.79 8.10 17.38
C MET A 145 4.66 8.75 15.99
N ARG A 146 3.70 8.31 15.19
CA ARG A 146 3.52 8.75 13.81
C ARG A 146 3.34 10.25 13.67
N GLU A 147 2.51 10.86 14.52
CA GLU A 147 2.24 12.32 14.51
C GLU A 147 3.49 13.14 14.80
N ASP A 148 4.29 12.73 15.78
CA ASP A 148 5.55 13.40 16.12
C ASP A 148 6.56 13.32 14.98
N ILE A 149 6.62 12.17 14.30
CA ILE A 149 7.48 11.97 13.13
C ILE A 149 7.00 12.84 11.95
N GLU A 150 5.70 12.90 11.69
CA GLU A 150 5.10 13.74 10.65
C GLU A 150 5.42 15.21 10.86
N GLN A 151 5.29 15.71 12.10
CA GLN A 151 5.65 17.07 12.47
C GLN A 151 7.16 17.34 12.32
N SER A 152 8.00 16.44 12.82
CA SER A 152 9.46 16.61 12.78
C SER A 152 10.03 16.59 11.36
N LEU A 153 9.40 15.85 10.45
CA LEU A 153 9.80 15.74 9.06
C LEU A 153 9.06 16.71 8.14
N ASN A 154 8.01 17.37 8.63
CA ASN A 154 7.07 18.19 7.85
C ASN A 154 6.53 17.42 6.62
N ILE A 155 6.07 16.21 6.83
CA ILE A 155 5.54 15.30 5.83
C ILE A 155 4.25 14.65 6.34
N THR A 156 3.48 14.08 5.44
CA THR A 156 2.40 13.14 5.81
C THR A 156 2.83 11.72 5.43
N ILE A 157 2.78 10.81 6.39
CA ILE A 157 3.21 9.42 6.20
C ILE A 157 2.07 8.61 5.57
N ALA A 158 2.34 7.94 4.46
CA ALA A 158 1.42 6.98 3.86
C ALA A 158 1.62 5.58 4.45
N LYS A 159 2.89 5.16 4.58
CA LYS A 159 3.24 3.81 5.05
C LYS A 159 4.59 3.79 5.74
N VAL A 160 4.70 3.00 6.80
CA VAL A 160 5.97 2.64 7.44
C VAL A 160 6.17 1.13 7.28
N SER A 161 7.37 0.70 6.93
CA SER A 161 7.69 -0.72 6.76
C SER A 161 9.19 -0.98 6.88
N TYR A 162 9.58 -2.23 7.10
CA TYR A 162 10.98 -2.62 6.94
C TYR A 162 11.37 -2.67 5.46
N ALA A 163 12.63 -2.36 5.16
CA ALA A 163 13.19 -2.56 3.83
C ALA A 163 13.29 -4.06 3.52
N LYS A 164 12.97 -4.44 2.29
CA LYS A 164 12.98 -5.83 1.84
C LYS A 164 14.34 -6.49 2.13
N GLY A 165 14.37 -7.53 2.97
CA GLY A 165 15.58 -8.26 3.36
C GLY A 165 16.55 -7.52 4.28
N LYS A 166 16.10 -6.46 4.99
CA LYS A 166 16.94 -5.66 5.91
C LYS A 166 16.12 -5.16 7.10
N ASP A 167 16.04 -5.94 8.15
CA ASP A 167 15.24 -5.65 9.35
C ASP A 167 15.69 -4.39 10.15
N ASN A 168 16.88 -3.85 9.84
CA ASN A 168 17.42 -2.64 10.49
C ASN A 168 17.21 -1.36 9.68
N VAL A 169 16.52 -1.44 8.54
CA VAL A 169 16.22 -0.30 7.68
C VAL A 169 14.71 -0.10 7.63
N VAL A 170 14.25 1.00 8.21
CA VAL A 170 12.85 1.40 8.17
C VAL A 170 12.63 2.34 7.00
N VAL A 171 11.59 2.08 6.23
CA VAL A 171 11.21 2.84 5.04
C VAL A 171 9.91 3.57 5.32
N ILE A 172 9.94 4.89 5.24
CA ILE A 172 8.76 5.75 5.29
C ILE A 172 8.43 6.21 3.88
N CYS A 173 7.22 5.88 3.41
CA CYS A 173 6.66 6.44 2.20
C CYS A 173 5.76 7.62 2.57
N THR A 174 6.00 8.80 1.99
CA THR A 174 5.13 9.95 2.20
C THR A 174 3.87 9.84 1.36
N LYS A 175 2.83 10.55 1.77
CA LYS A 175 1.75 10.88 0.85
C LYS A 175 2.32 11.80 -0.24
N ALA A 176 1.79 11.72 -1.46
CA ALA A 176 2.13 12.69 -2.48
C ALA A 176 1.73 14.09 -1.97
N ARG A 177 2.56 15.09 -2.25
CA ARG A 177 2.14 16.49 -2.05
C ARG A 177 0.95 16.77 -2.98
N GLY A 178 -0.20 16.89 -2.39
CA GLY A 178 -1.51 16.96 -3.01
C GLY A 178 -2.35 15.82 -2.44
N ASP A 179 -3.44 16.14 -1.79
CA ASP A 179 -4.40 15.18 -1.28
C ASP A 179 -4.89 14.31 -2.44
N LEU A 180 -5.31 13.08 -2.10
CA LEU A 180 -6.08 12.29 -3.04
C LEU A 180 -7.25 13.16 -3.50
N PRO A 181 -7.53 13.26 -4.81
CA PRO A 181 -8.65 14.04 -5.30
C PRO A 181 -9.94 13.56 -4.63
N GLU A 182 -10.84 14.49 -4.33
CA GLU A 182 -12.12 14.15 -3.70
C GLU A 182 -13.06 13.40 -4.65
N CYS A 183 -12.83 13.56 -5.95
CA CYS A 183 -13.61 12.93 -7.00
C CYS A 183 -12.72 12.61 -8.20
N ILE A 184 -12.84 11.41 -8.74
CA ILE A 184 -12.20 10.96 -9.96
C ILE A 184 -13.19 10.23 -10.84
N TYR A 185 -13.14 10.52 -12.14
CA TYR A 185 -14.04 9.90 -13.11
C TYR A 185 -13.35 8.73 -13.80
N TRP A 186 -14.18 7.69 -14.08
CA TRP A 186 -13.74 6.55 -14.84
C TRP A 186 -13.55 6.91 -16.32
N GLU A 187 -12.57 6.26 -16.92
CA GLU A 187 -12.38 6.29 -18.37
C GLU A 187 -12.13 4.85 -18.86
N ASN A 188 -12.78 4.43 -19.94
CA ASN A 188 -12.70 3.05 -20.45
C ASN A 188 -11.28 2.62 -20.82
N ARG A 189 -10.36 3.58 -21.12
CA ARG A 189 -8.93 3.30 -21.31
C ARG A 189 -8.22 2.74 -20.06
N PHE A 190 -8.85 2.83 -18.90
CA PHE A 190 -8.33 2.31 -17.64
C PHE A 190 -8.69 0.84 -17.42
N MET A 191 -9.58 0.27 -18.24
CA MET A 191 -9.96 -1.13 -18.14
C MET A 191 -8.73 -2.03 -18.30
N PRO A 192 -8.46 -2.93 -17.33
CA PRO A 192 -7.36 -3.88 -17.45
C PRO A 192 -7.59 -4.85 -18.60
N LYS A 193 -6.53 -5.17 -19.34
CA LYS A 193 -6.57 -6.15 -20.42
C LYS A 193 -6.72 -7.59 -19.92
N THR A 194 -6.31 -7.85 -18.69
CA THR A 194 -6.41 -9.16 -18.06
C THR A 194 -7.79 -9.34 -17.45
N ASP A 195 -8.49 -10.42 -17.76
CA ASP A 195 -9.87 -10.64 -17.33
C ASP A 195 -10.00 -10.74 -15.81
N SER A 196 -9.04 -11.36 -15.11
CA SER A 196 -9.06 -11.49 -13.65
C SER A 196 -8.78 -10.20 -12.89
N VAL A 197 -8.25 -9.16 -13.55
CA VAL A 197 -7.81 -7.92 -12.89
C VAL A 197 -8.88 -6.85 -12.95
N TYR A 198 -9.21 -6.28 -11.80
CA TYR A 198 -10.18 -5.19 -11.63
C TYR A 198 -9.51 -3.95 -11.07
N VAL A 199 -9.94 -2.79 -11.51
CA VAL A 199 -9.55 -1.50 -10.94
C VAL A 199 -10.48 -1.19 -9.77
N ILE A 200 -9.93 -0.68 -8.66
CA ILE A 200 -10.73 -0.30 -7.48
C ILE A 200 -10.78 1.23 -7.34
N GLY A 201 -9.66 1.91 -7.60
CA GLY A 201 -9.55 3.35 -7.42
C GLY A 201 -8.13 3.85 -7.66
N GLU A 202 -7.91 5.10 -7.31
CA GLU A 202 -6.58 5.72 -7.32
C GLU A 202 -6.11 5.95 -5.89
N GLY A 203 -4.96 5.38 -5.56
CA GLY A 203 -4.22 5.63 -4.33
C GLY A 203 -3.14 6.68 -4.56
N VAL A 204 -2.47 7.07 -3.49
CA VAL A 204 -1.34 8.00 -3.55
C VAL A 204 -0.20 7.47 -4.45
N GLN A 205 -0.04 6.16 -4.53
CA GLN A 205 0.98 5.51 -5.36
C GLN A 205 0.51 5.20 -6.79
N GLY A 206 -0.70 5.63 -7.17
CA GLY A 206 -1.32 5.36 -8.47
C GLY A 206 -2.47 4.40 -8.35
N ARG A 207 -2.86 3.83 -9.50
CA ARG A 207 -4.04 2.99 -9.62
C ARG A 207 -3.92 1.71 -8.80
N ILE A 208 -5.00 1.41 -8.05
CA ILE A 208 -5.13 0.20 -7.24
C ILE A 208 -5.96 -0.80 -8.01
N THR A 209 -5.46 -2.03 -8.06
CA THR A 209 -6.12 -3.14 -8.75
C THR A 209 -6.17 -4.37 -7.85
N ILE A 210 -7.16 -5.21 -8.07
CA ILE A 210 -7.26 -6.55 -7.49
C ILE A 210 -7.21 -7.59 -8.61
N ASP A 211 -6.54 -8.70 -8.35
CA ASP A 211 -6.51 -9.88 -9.22
C ASP A 211 -7.35 -10.98 -8.57
N LEU A 212 -8.52 -11.25 -9.11
CA LEU A 212 -9.50 -12.20 -8.57
C LEU A 212 -9.04 -13.67 -8.64
N ASP A 213 -8.04 -13.98 -9.46
CA ASP A 213 -7.42 -15.31 -9.45
C ASP A 213 -6.52 -15.51 -8.22
N LYS A 214 -6.02 -14.42 -7.63
CA LYS A 214 -5.21 -14.44 -6.41
C LYS A 214 -6.04 -14.23 -5.15
N ILE A 215 -6.91 -13.22 -5.17
CA ILE A 215 -7.77 -12.85 -4.04
C ILE A 215 -9.22 -12.84 -4.54
N PRO A 216 -9.95 -13.94 -4.37
CA PRO A 216 -11.20 -14.19 -5.09
C PRO A 216 -12.38 -13.38 -4.60
N HIS A 217 -12.41 -12.99 -3.34
CA HIS A 217 -13.58 -12.41 -2.71
C HIS A 217 -13.29 -11.03 -2.13
N VAL A 218 -14.31 -10.17 -2.19
CA VAL A 218 -14.21 -8.77 -1.72
C VAL A 218 -15.31 -8.49 -0.71
N ILE A 219 -14.97 -7.84 0.39
CA ILE A 219 -15.95 -7.24 1.30
C ILE A 219 -15.73 -5.74 1.38
N ILE A 220 -16.84 -4.99 1.27
CA ILE A 220 -16.86 -3.53 1.32
C ILE A 220 -17.74 -3.12 2.51
N GLY A 221 -17.14 -2.49 3.50
CA GLY A 221 -17.90 -1.92 4.62
C GLY A 221 -17.91 -0.41 4.61
N GLY A 222 -18.95 0.17 5.19
CA GLY A 222 -19.05 1.62 5.34
C GLY A 222 -20.45 2.08 5.68
N SER A 223 -20.53 3.17 6.42
CA SER A 223 -21.83 3.79 6.78
C SER A 223 -22.54 4.37 5.56
N THR A 224 -23.82 4.67 5.71
CA THR A 224 -24.63 5.33 4.68
C THR A 224 -23.92 6.58 4.13
N GLY A 225 -23.91 6.73 2.81
CA GLY A 225 -23.26 7.86 2.15
C GLY A 225 -21.73 7.76 2.06
N SER A 226 -21.11 6.64 2.45
CA SER A 226 -19.66 6.42 2.26
C SER A 226 -19.25 6.18 0.80
N GLY A 227 -20.21 5.83 -0.07
CA GLY A 227 -19.94 5.45 -1.46
C GLY A 227 -19.84 3.93 -1.70
N LYS A 228 -20.18 3.11 -0.69
CA LYS A 228 -20.12 1.63 -0.74
C LYS A 228 -20.82 1.04 -1.95
N THR A 229 -22.11 1.36 -2.15
CA THR A 229 -22.91 0.89 -3.30
C THR A 229 -22.30 1.35 -4.63
N GLN A 230 -21.76 2.56 -4.71
CA GLN A 230 -21.09 3.05 -5.92
C GLN A 230 -19.80 2.26 -6.22
N LEU A 231 -18.99 1.93 -5.21
CA LEU A 231 -17.81 1.10 -5.41
C LEU A 231 -18.20 -0.33 -5.84
N LEU A 232 -19.22 -0.92 -5.22
CA LEU A 232 -19.75 -2.23 -5.63
C LEU A 232 -20.22 -2.20 -7.09
N ARG A 233 -21.04 -1.23 -7.46
CA ARG A 233 -21.54 -1.04 -8.84
C ARG A 233 -20.39 -0.80 -9.83
N PHE A 234 -19.35 -0.07 -9.44
CA PHE A 234 -18.16 0.14 -10.25
C PHE A 234 -17.41 -1.18 -10.54
N LEU A 235 -17.31 -2.08 -9.57
CA LEU A 235 -16.74 -3.40 -9.78
C LEU A 235 -17.62 -4.26 -10.69
N LEU A 236 -18.95 -4.22 -10.50
CA LEU A 236 -19.91 -4.97 -11.31
C LEU A 236 -19.98 -4.46 -12.75
N MET A 237 -19.85 -3.16 -12.99
CA MET A 237 -19.71 -2.59 -14.32
C MET A 237 -18.53 -3.20 -15.07
N GLN A 238 -17.37 -3.35 -14.41
CA GLN A 238 -16.21 -3.98 -15.02
C GLN A 238 -16.48 -5.47 -15.36
N ALA A 239 -17.21 -6.18 -14.49
CA ALA A 239 -17.59 -7.57 -14.74
C ALA A 239 -18.49 -7.70 -15.97
N ILE A 240 -19.50 -6.84 -16.08
CA ILE A 240 -20.40 -6.80 -17.25
C ILE A 240 -19.59 -6.55 -18.53
N ASN A 241 -18.71 -5.56 -18.53
CA ASN A 241 -17.91 -5.19 -19.70
C ASN A 241 -16.87 -6.26 -20.08
N LYS A 242 -16.58 -7.20 -19.18
CA LYS A 242 -15.74 -8.39 -19.43
C LYS A 242 -16.56 -9.61 -19.85
N ASN A 243 -17.87 -9.46 -20.04
CA ASN A 243 -18.81 -10.53 -20.36
C ASN A 243 -18.88 -11.64 -19.31
N GLU A 244 -18.71 -11.28 -18.05
CA GLU A 244 -18.87 -12.19 -16.92
C GLU A 244 -20.32 -12.32 -16.49
N VAL A 245 -20.66 -13.41 -15.84
CA VAL A 245 -22.02 -13.64 -15.35
C VAL A 245 -22.19 -13.01 -13.98
N VAL A 246 -23.12 -12.06 -13.85
CA VAL A 246 -23.33 -11.29 -12.63
C VAL A 246 -24.71 -11.60 -12.03
N TYR A 247 -24.71 -11.99 -10.75
CA TYR A 247 -25.87 -12.13 -9.90
C TYR A 247 -25.82 -11.05 -8.81
N ILE A 248 -26.93 -10.34 -8.60
CA ILE A 248 -27.01 -9.27 -7.59
C ILE A 248 -28.15 -9.59 -6.64
N ALA A 249 -27.86 -9.73 -5.35
CA ALA A 249 -28.86 -9.83 -4.30
C ALA A 249 -29.09 -8.45 -3.68
N ASP A 250 -30.29 -7.89 -3.87
CA ASP A 250 -30.73 -6.62 -3.29
C ASP A 250 -32.18 -6.75 -2.79
N LEU A 251 -32.33 -7.06 -1.51
CA LEU A 251 -33.65 -7.25 -0.88
C LEU A 251 -34.42 -5.94 -0.67
N LYS A 252 -33.83 -4.78 -0.99
CA LYS A 252 -34.54 -3.48 -1.04
C LYS A 252 -35.35 -3.29 -2.31
N GLY A 253 -35.52 -4.35 -3.10
CA GLY A 253 -36.33 -4.35 -4.30
C GLY A 253 -35.60 -3.95 -5.57
N GLY A 254 -34.29 -3.92 -5.56
CA GLY A 254 -33.48 -3.62 -6.73
C GLY A 254 -33.53 -2.15 -7.16
N ILE A 255 -33.77 -1.23 -6.22
CA ILE A 255 -33.95 0.20 -6.52
C ILE A 255 -32.63 0.79 -7.05
N ASP A 256 -31.51 0.34 -6.56
CA ASP A 256 -30.17 0.81 -6.96
C ASP A 256 -29.68 0.18 -8.28
N TYR A 257 -30.41 -0.80 -8.82
CA TYR A 257 -30.03 -1.58 -10.01
C TYR A 257 -31.14 -1.54 -11.08
N GLN A 258 -31.33 -0.38 -11.68
CA GLN A 258 -32.36 -0.15 -12.69
C GLN A 258 -31.80 -0.18 -14.13
N HIS A 259 -32.67 -0.05 -15.14
CA HIS A 259 -32.31 0.10 -16.55
C HIS A 259 -31.30 -0.95 -17.05
N LYS A 260 -30.07 -0.55 -17.39
CA LYS A 260 -29.02 -1.43 -17.91
C LYS A 260 -28.67 -2.58 -16.99
N TRP A 261 -28.71 -2.36 -15.66
CA TRP A 261 -28.45 -3.42 -14.69
C TRP A 261 -29.41 -4.60 -14.84
N ARG A 262 -30.72 -4.33 -14.98
CA ARG A 262 -31.73 -5.38 -15.14
C ARG A 262 -31.55 -6.19 -16.41
N SER A 263 -31.05 -5.59 -17.50
CA SER A 263 -30.83 -6.28 -18.78
C SER A 263 -29.53 -7.04 -18.86
N LYS A 264 -28.53 -6.66 -18.04
CA LYS A 264 -27.15 -7.19 -18.08
C LYS A 264 -26.83 -8.12 -16.91
N THR A 265 -27.66 -8.19 -15.87
CA THR A 265 -27.40 -8.98 -14.66
C THR A 265 -28.64 -9.80 -14.26
N ASN A 266 -28.42 -10.77 -13.37
CA ASN A 266 -29.50 -11.56 -12.77
C ASN A 266 -29.79 -10.96 -11.38
N LEU A 267 -30.87 -10.20 -11.26
CA LEU A 267 -31.24 -9.50 -10.03
C LEU A 267 -32.15 -10.36 -9.16
N CYS A 268 -31.73 -10.62 -7.91
CA CYS A 268 -32.48 -11.35 -6.88
C CYS A 268 -33.01 -10.33 -5.86
N VAL A 269 -34.32 -10.18 -5.79
CA VAL A 269 -35.00 -9.20 -4.92
C VAL A 269 -35.77 -9.84 -3.77
N LYS A 270 -35.83 -11.17 -3.73
CA LYS A 270 -36.49 -11.96 -2.69
C LYS A 270 -35.50 -12.98 -2.12
N GLU A 271 -35.69 -13.35 -0.86
CA GLU A 271 -34.87 -14.36 -0.17
C GLU A 271 -34.89 -15.70 -0.92
N ASP A 272 -36.03 -16.14 -1.43
CA ASP A 272 -36.13 -17.40 -2.17
C ASP A 272 -35.31 -17.37 -3.48
N ASP A 273 -35.28 -16.24 -4.19
CA ASP A 273 -34.44 -16.05 -5.38
C ASP A 273 -32.95 -16.19 -5.02
N VAL A 274 -32.55 -15.65 -3.84
CA VAL A 274 -31.16 -15.74 -3.34
C VAL A 274 -30.79 -17.20 -3.04
N ILE A 275 -31.70 -17.96 -2.41
CA ILE A 275 -31.47 -19.39 -2.11
C ILE A 275 -31.33 -20.17 -3.42
N GLU A 276 -32.23 -19.97 -4.39
CA GLU A 276 -32.18 -20.64 -5.69
C GLU A 276 -30.83 -20.39 -6.40
N ILE A 277 -30.42 -19.13 -6.47
CA ILE A 277 -29.15 -18.77 -7.11
C ILE A 277 -27.94 -19.34 -6.38
N LEU A 278 -27.90 -19.29 -5.05
CA LEU A 278 -26.78 -19.86 -4.27
C LEU A 278 -26.72 -21.39 -4.45
N CYS A 279 -27.85 -22.09 -4.56
CA CYS A 279 -27.88 -23.50 -4.89
C CYS A 279 -27.32 -23.75 -6.30
N LYS A 280 -27.80 -23.02 -7.29
CA LYS A 280 -27.29 -23.08 -8.68
C LYS A 280 -25.80 -22.82 -8.79
N LEU A 281 -25.25 -21.85 -8.04
CA LEU A 281 -23.82 -21.56 -8.04
C LEU A 281 -23.00 -22.68 -7.40
N ASN A 282 -23.52 -23.36 -6.38
CA ASN A 282 -22.86 -24.54 -5.82
C ASN A 282 -22.92 -25.74 -6.77
N ASP A 283 -23.99 -25.91 -7.52
CA ASP A 283 -24.09 -26.96 -8.55
C ASP A 283 -23.11 -26.67 -9.71
N GLU A 284 -22.99 -25.41 -10.15
CA GLU A 284 -22.02 -24.98 -11.13
C GLU A 284 -20.58 -25.21 -10.64
N LEU A 285 -20.31 -24.95 -9.36
CA LEU A 285 -19.01 -25.24 -8.74
C LEU A 285 -18.66 -26.73 -8.88
N GLU A 286 -19.60 -27.63 -8.58
CA GLU A 286 -19.39 -29.08 -8.72
C GLU A 286 -19.21 -29.51 -10.20
N GLN A 287 -19.90 -28.85 -11.13
CA GLN A 287 -19.68 -29.09 -12.58
C GLN A 287 -18.26 -28.65 -13.00
N ARG A 288 -17.83 -27.45 -12.60
CA ARG A 288 -16.47 -26.94 -12.89
C ARG A 288 -15.38 -27.79 -12.27
N LYS A 289 -15.63 -28.35 -11.09
CA LYS A 289 -14.75 -29.29 -10.43
C LYS A 289 -14.50 -30.54 -11.28
N LYS A 290 -15.57 -31.14 -11.85
CA LYS A 290 -15.45 -32.29 -12.78
C LYS A 290 -14.64 -31.93 -14.04
N ILE A 291 -14.81 -30.71 -14.57
CA ILE A 291 -14.03 -30.21 -15.71
C ILE A 291 -12.53 -30.15 -15.37
N LEU A 292 -12.18 -29.61 -14.22
CA LEU A 292 -10.78 -29.48 -13.78
C LEU A 292 -10.16 -30.85 -13.50
N GLU A 293 -10.89 -31.74 -12.82
CA GLU A 293 -10.45 -33.12 -12.55
C GLU A 293 -10.10 -33.88 -13.83
N GLY A 294 -10.91 -33.71 -14.90
CA GLY A 294 -10.69 -34.35 -16.21
C GLY A 294 -9.60 -33.71 -17.07
N SER A 295 -9.15 -32.49 -16.75
CA SER A 295 -8.28 -31.69 -17.63
C SER A 295 -6.85 -31.50 -17.12
N ASN A 296 -6.54 -31.94 -15.88
CA ASN A 296 -5.29 -31.68 -15.20
C ASN A 296 -4.92 -30.17 -15.18
N CYS A 297 -5.91 -29.33 -14.81
CA CYS A 297 -5.78 -27.90 -14.61
C CYS A 297 -6.11 -27.54 -13.17
N HIS A 298 -5.41 -26.52 -12.62
CA HIS A 298 -5.59 -26.10 -11.24
C HIS A 298 -6.74 -25.10 -11.02
N ASN A 299 -7.14 -24.41 -12.08
CA ASN A 299 -8.23 -23.43 -12.07
C ASN A 299 -8.84 -23.21 -13.47
N ILE A 300 -9.99 -22.54 -13.51
CA ILE A 300 -10.72 -22.25 -14.75
C ILE A 300 -9.94 -21.32 -15.69
N SER A 301 -9.17 -20.36 -15.17
CA SER A 301 -8.35 -19.48 -16.01
C SER A 301 -7.27 -20.26 -16.76
N GLU A 302 -6.60 -21.20 -16.09
CA GLU A 302 -5.65 -22.11 -16.71
C GLU A 302 -6.33 -23.03 -17.74
N TYR A 303 -7.51 -23.58 -17.41
CA TYR A 303 -8.31 -24.39 -18.32
C TYR A 303 -8.68 -23.61 -19.58
N ASN A 304 -9.21 -22.40 -19.42
CA ASN A 304 -9.57 -21.54 -20.55
C ASN A 304 -8.37 -21.25 -21.45
N SER A 305 -7.22 -20.93 -20.87
CA SER A 305 -5.99 -20.67 -21.62
C SER A 305 -5.49 -21.92 -22.36
N LYS A 306 -5.45 -23.07 -21.68
CA LYS A 306 -4.91 -24.33 -22.23
C LYS A 306 -5.77 -24.92 -23.34
N PHE A 307 -7.09 -24.85 -23.19
CA PHE A 307 -8.03 -25.46 -24.13
C PHE A 307 -8.73 -24.46 -25.04
N GLN A 308 -8.32 -23.17 -25.01
CA GLN A 308 -8.94 -22.09 -25.78
C GLN A 308 -10.47 -22.04 -25.56
N LYS A 309 -10.89 -22.25 -24.33
CA LYS A 309 -12.28 -22.18 -23.90
C LYS A 309 -12.57 -20.80 -23.30
N SER A 310 -13.85 -20.49 -23.12
CA SER A 310 -14.31 -19.24 -22.56
C SER A 310 -15.40 -19.52 -21.53
N ILE A 311 -15.04 -20.30 -20.47
CA ILE A 311 -15.92 -20.46 -19.32
C ILE A 311 -15.89 -19.12 -18.56
N PRO A 312 -17.03 -18.40 -18.46
CA PRO A 312 -17.04 -17.07 -17.87
C PRO A 312 -16.84 -17.14 -16.36
N ARG A 313 -16.25 -16.10 -15.79
CA ARG A 313 -16.26 -15.85 -14.35
C ARG A 313 -17.70 -15.58 -13.91
N ILE A 314 -18.03 -15.99 -12.70
CA ILE A 314 -19.33 -15.71 -12.08
C ILE A 314 -19.10 -14.84 -10.86
N ILE A 315 -19.84 -13.76 -10.76
CA ILE A 315 -19.82 -12.87 -9.60
C ILE A 315 -21.19 -12.90 -8.93
N PHE A 316 -21.20 -13.26 -7.65
CA PHE A 316 -22.33 -13.06 -6.77
C PHE A 316 -22.08 -11.84 -5.92
N ALA A 317 -22.91 -10.83 -6.07
CA ALA A 317 -22.84 -9.57 -5.35
C ALA A 317 -24.01 -9.42 -4.38
N CYS A 318 -23.76 -8.82 -3.22
CA CYS A 318 -24.78 -8.46 -2.25
C CYS A 318 -24.49 -7.07 -1.69
N ASP A 319 -25.42 -6.12 -1.85
CA ASP A 319 -25.25 -4.73 -1.39
C ASP A 319 -25.35 -4.59 0.14
N GLU A 320 -26.16 -5.42 0.79
CA GLU A 320 -26.24 -5.47 2.26
C GLU A 320 -26.37 -6.91 2.74
N ILE A 321 -25.23 -7.53 3.02
CA ILE A 321 -25.20 -8.94 3.44
C ILE A 321 -25.91 -9.17 4.79
N ALA A 322 -25.99 -8.15 5.63
CA ALA A 322 -26.71 -8.21 6.89
C ALA A 322 -28.22 -8.43 6.70
N GLU A 323 -28.82 -7.96 5.61
CA GLU A 323 -30.26 -8.19 5.32
C GLU A 323 -30.54 -9.67 5.00
N ILE A 324 -29.54 -10.40 4.49
CA ILE A 324 -29.66 -11.81 4.13
C ILE A 324 -29.32 -12.72 5.32
N LEU A 325 -28.42 -12.29 6.21
CA LEU A 325 -27.84 -13.14 7.27
C LEU A 325 -28.32 -12.77 8.68
N ASP A 326 -29.16 -11.74 8.86
CA ASP A 326 -29.69 -11.37 10.19
C ASP A 326 -30.67 -12.43 10.70
N SER A 327 -30.31 -13.08 11.81
CA SER A 327 -31.12 -14.12 12.46
C SER A 327 -32.14 -13.60 13.46
N THR A 328 -32.19 -12.28 13.68
CA THR A 328 -32.98 -11.64 14.72
C THR A 328 -34.48 -11.75 14.42
N GLY A 329 -35.25 -12.27 15.35
CA GLY A 329 -36.70 -12.34 15.23
C GLY A 329 -37.28 -13.34 14.22
N LEU A 330 -36.44 -14.18 13.60
CA LEU A 330 -36.85 -15.13 12.56
C LEU A 330 -37.68 -16.31 13.12
N SER A 331 -38.70 -16.72 12.36
CA SER A 331 -39.43 -17.96 12.57
C SER A 331 -38.53 -19.21 12.36
N LYS A 332 -39.01 -20.40 12.75
CA LYS A 332 -38.28 -21.64 12.51
C LYS A 332 -37.98 -21.88 11.03
N GLU A 333 -38.94 -21.64 10.17
CA GLU A 333 -38.84 -21.82 8.71
C GLU A 333 -37.79 -20.85 8.14
N GLN A 334 -37.84 -19.58 8.54
CA GLN A 334 -36.83 -18.58 8.12
C GLN A 334 -35.40 -18.93 8.60
N LYS A 335 -35.26 -19.47 9.82
CA LYS A 335 -33.97 -19.95 10.32
C LYS A 335 -33.42 -21.13 9.52
N GLU A 336 -34.28 -22.01 9.01
CA GLU A 336 -33.87 -23.10 8.10
C GLU A 336 -33.38 -22.56 6.75
N LYS A 337 -34.07 -21.60 6.18
CA LYS A 337 -33.64 -20.88 4.96
C LYS A 337 -32.30 -20.21 5.17
N LEU A 338 -32.14 -19.50 6.27
CA LEU A 338 -30.88 -18.82 6.63
C LEU A 338 -29.70 -19.82 6.70
N LYS A 339 -29.89 -20.99 7.34
CA LYS A 339 -28.85 -22.03 7.38
C LYS A 339 -28.44 -22.52 5.99
N ILE A 340 -29.38 -22.62 5.06
CA ILE A 340 -29.08 -23.00 3.67
C ILE A 340 -28.21 -21.91 3.03
N ILE A 341 -28.59 -20.64 3.18
CA ILE A 341 -27.82 -19.49 2.64
C ILE A 341 -26.40 -19.51 3.21
N GLU A 342 -26.24 -19.62 4.54
CA GLU A 342 -24.95 -19.65 5.22
C GLU A 342 -24.06 -20.81 4.73
N ALA A 343 -24.62 -22.00 4.60
CA ALA A 343 -23.90 -23.17 4.11
C ALA A 343 -23.41 -23.00 2.67
N LYS A 344 -24.29 -22.48 1.80
CA LYS A 344 -23.96 -22.26 0.39
C LYS A 344 -22.93 -21.15 0.19
N LEU A 345 -23.08 -20.03 0.89
CA LEU A 345 -22.08 -18.94 0.89
C LEU A 345 -20.73 -19.41 1.43
N SER A 346 -20.70 -20.17 2.53
CA SER A 346 -19.48 -20.70 3.10
C SER A 346 -18.76 -21.65 2.14
N SER A 347 -19.51 -22.47 1.40
CA SER A 347 -18.96 -23.33 0.36
C SER A 347 -18.31 -22.51 -0.77
N LEU A 348 -19.00 -21.51 -1.30
CA LEU A 348 -18.48 -20.62 -2.34
C LEU A 348 -17.27 -19.82 -1.87
N ALA A 349 -17.28 -19.28 -0.65
CA ALA A 349 -16.16 -18.54 -0.08
C ALA A 349 -14.90 -19.40 0.04
N ARG A 350 -15.04 -20.66 0.39
CA ARG A 350 -13.92 -21.59 0.56
C ARG A 350 -13.37 -22.13 -0.76
N LEU A 351 -14.23 -22.42 -1.72
CA LEU A 351 -13.85 -23.16 -2.92
C LEU A 351 -13.86 -22.31 -4.20
N GLY A 352 -14.61 -21.20 -4.24
CA GLY A 352 -14.91 -20.43 -5.45
C GLY A 352 -13.70 -19.97 -6.24
N ARG A 353 -12.53 -19.77 -5.60
CA ARG A 353 -11.30 -19.30 -6.24
C ARG A 353 -10.90 -20.14 -7.44
N ALA A 354 -10.76 -21.44 -7.28
CA ALA A 354 -10.33 -22.35 -8.36
C ALA A 354 -11.33 -22.42 -9.50
N PHE A 355 -12.61 -22.20 -9.19
CA PHE A 355 -13.72 -22.34 -10.14
C PHE A 355 -14.19 -21.01 -10.75
N SER A 356 -13.47 -19.91 -10.52
CA SER A 356 -13.81 -18.55 -10.97
C SER A 356 -15.23 -18.15 -10.57
N ILE A 357 -15.64 -18.45 -9.33
CA ILE A 357 -16.88 -17.99 -8.70
C ILE A 357 -16.50 -17.08 -7.54
N ASN A 358 -16.86 -15.80 -7.65
CA ASN A 358 -16.39 -14.76 -6.75
C ASN A 358 -17.54 -14.11 -5.97
N LEU A 359 -17.29 -13.73 -4.73
CA LEU A 359 -18.22 -13.05 -3.87
C LEU A 359 -17.81 -11.58 -3.70
N PHE A 360 -18.73 -10.66 -4.02
CA PHE A 360 -18.59 -9.23 -3.74
C PHE A 360 -19.67 -8.84 -2.73
N LEU A 361 -19.29 -8.78 -1.47
CA LEU A 361 -20.21 -8.54 -0.37
C LEU A 361 -20.05 -7.13 0.17
N ALA A 362 -21.17 -6.48 0.51
CA ALA A 362 -21.11 -5.20 1.15
C ALA A 362 -21.95 -5.18 2.44
N THR A 363 -21.58 -4.33 3.41
CA THR A 363 -22.30 -4.17 4.68
C THR A 363 -22.15 -2.80 5.28
N GLN A 364 -23.20 -2.34 5.96
CA GLN A 364 -23.20 -1.13 6.79
C GLN A 364 -23.17 -1.46 8.29
N ARG A 365 -23.47 -2.71 8.66
CA ARG A 365 -23.65 -3.11 10.06
C ARG A 365 -22.35 -3.60 10.69
N PRO A 366 -22.05 -3.14 11.91
CA PRO A 366 -20.83 -3.50 12.63
C PRO A 366 -20.90 -4.87 13.34
N ASP A 367 -22.01 -5.59 13.23
CA ASP A 367 -22.25 -6.81 14.02
C ASP A 367 -21.36 -7.96 13.54
N ALA A 368 -20.46 -8.37 14.41
CA ALA A 368 -19.51 -9.43 14.14
C ALA A 368 -20.20 -10.79 13.90
N ASP A 369 -21.37 -10.96 14.47
CA ASP A 369 -22.11 -12.23 14.48
C ASP A 369 -23.01 -12.43 13.25
N ILE A 370 -23.23 -11.39 12.45
CA ILE A 370 -24.07 -11.48 11.26
C ILE A 370 -23.41 -12.32 10.16
N MET A 371 -22.09 -12.23 10.01
CA MET A 371 -21.38 -12.97 8.97
C MET A 371 -20.78 -14.27 9.51
N PRO A 372 -21.13 -15.44 8.93
CA PRO A 372 -20.56 -16.72 9.35
C PRO A 372 -19.01 -16.65 9.37
N GLY A 373 -18.42 -17.17 10.43
CA GLY A 373 -16.97 -17.12 10.64
C GLY A 373 -16.18 -17.71 9.46
N GLN A 374 -16.72 -18.75 8.80
CA GLN A 374 -16.12 -19.36 7.62
C GLN A 374 -16.15 -18.43 6.39
N VAL A 375 -17.21 -17.65 6.19
CA VAL A 375 -17.28 -16.66 5.11
C VAL A 375 -16.26 -15.56 5.36
N LYS A 376 -16.26 -15.01 6.59
CA LYS A 376 -15.34 -13.94 6.99
C LYS A 376 -13.87 -14.36 6.90
N ALA A 377 -13.55 -15.61 7.25
CA ALA A 377 -12.18 -16.14 7.21
C ALA A 377 -11.64 -16.37 5.80
N ASN A 378 -12.51 -16.49 4.79
CA ASN A 378 -12.14 -16.72 3.40
C ASN A 378 -12.23 -15.47 2.51
N ILE A 379 -12.56 -14.31 3.08
CA ILE A 379 -12.58 -13.03 2.36
C ILE A 379 -11.38 -12.20 2.79
N ASP A 380 -10.33 -12.20 1.99
CA ASP A 380 -9.07 -11.52 2.31
C ASP A 380 -9.04 -10.08 1.82
N TYR A 381 -9.79 -9.73 0.76
CA TYR A 381 -9.81 -8.35 0.26
C TYR A 381 -10.90 -7.54 0.95
N ARG A 382 -10.46 -6.73 1.90
CA ARG A 382 -11.34 -5.99 2.79
C ARG A 382 -11.15 -4.50 2.58
N ILE A 383 -12.27 -3.81 2.36
CA ILE A 383 -12.33 -2.39 2.04
C ILE A 383 -13.24 -1.71 3.05
N ALA A 384 -12.76 -0.67 3.70
CA ALA A 384 -13.55 0.15 4.60
C ALA A 384 -13.68 1.58 4.07
N GLY A 385 -14.91 2.04 3.87
CA GLY A 385 -15.23 3.44 3.72
C GLY A 385 -15.37 4.12 5.09
N ARG A 386 -15.97 5.33 5.09
CA ARG A 386 -16.34 5.97 6.35
C ARG A 386 -17.14 5.02 7.22
N CYS A 387 -16.67 4.77 8.45
CA CYS A 387 -17.28 3.84 9.39
C CYS A 387 -16.99 4.24 10.82
N ASP A 388 -17.63 3.57 11.78
CA ASP A 388 -17.30 3.63 13.19
C ASP A 388 -16.20 2.59 13.55
N GLU A 389 -15.72 2.65 14.78
CA GLU A 389 -14.69 1.72 15.26
C GLU A 389 -15.15 0.26 15.27
N PRO A 390 -16.38 -0.09 15.71
CA PRO A 390 -16.86 -1.47 15.64
C PRO A 390 -16.83 -2.04 14.22
N LEU A 391 -17.34 -1.33 13.23
CA LEU A 391 -17.33 -1.80 11.84
C LEU A 391 -15.90 -1.92 11.27
N SER A 392 -15.03 -0.97 11.59
CA SER A 392 -13.61 -1.01 11.23
C SER A 392 -12.93 -2.29 11.76
N ARG A 393 -13.21 -2.64 13.01
CA ARG A 393 -12.70 -3.84 13.67
C ARG A 393 -13.27 -5.14 13.06
N VAL A 394 -14.58 -5.18 12.83
CA VAL A 394 -15.28 -6.33 12.22
C VAL A 394 -14.77 -6.63 10.83
N LEU A 395 -14.54 -5.59 10.03
CA LEU A 395 -13.95 -5.72 8.70
C LEU A 395 -12.47 -6.12 8.74
N GLY A 396 -11.79 -5.93 9.87
CA GLY A 396 -10.34 -6.16 9.96
C GLY A 396 -9.54 -5.13 9.15
N VAL A 397 -10.02 -3.90 9.07
CA VAL A 397 -9.33 -2.74 8.49
C VAL A 397 -9.06 -1.76 9.63
N PRO A 398 -7.97 -1.93 10.38
CA PRO A 398 -7.68 -1.15 11.57
C PRO A 398 -7.52 0.33 11.20
N ASP A 399 -7.95 1.21 12.11
CA ASP A 399 -7.89 2.67 11.99
C ASP A 399 -8.68 3.31 10.84
N ALA A 400 -9.48 2.55 10.07
CA ALA A 400 -10.32 3.12 9.02
C ALA A 400 -11.26 4.22 9.58
N HIS A 401 -11.81 4.01 10.78
CA HIS A 401 -12.68 4.97 11.45
C HIS A 401 -12.00 6.31 11.80
N LYS A 402 -10.66 6.34 11.88
CA LYS A 402 -9.85 7.54 12.14
C LYS A 402 -9.32 8.17 10.86
N LEU A 403 -8.85 7.31 9.92
CA LEU A 403 -8.07 7.74 8.76
C LEU A 403 -8.91 8.02 7.52
N VAL A 404 -10.12 7.45 7.41
CA VAL A 404 -11.02 7.74 6.30
C VAL A 404 -11.79 9.03 6.62
N PRO A 405 -11.64 10.11 5.81
CA PRO A 405 -12.34 11.37 6.01
C PRO A 405 -13.86 11.18 6.03
N LYS A 406 -14.55 11.92 6.91
CA LYS A 406 -16.00 11.82 7.09
C LYS A 406 -16.81 12.55 6.03
N ASP A 407 -16.20 13.53 5.40
CA ASP A 407 -16.77 14.49 4.44
C ASP A 407 -16.53 14.13 2.97
N ILE A 408 -15.67 13.14 2.69
CA ILE A 408 -15.34 12.74 1.33
C ILE A 408 -16.00 11.39 1.00
N ALA A 409 -17.04 11.42 0.18
CA ALA A 409 -17.65 10.18 -0.33
C ALA A 409 -16.74 9.47 -1.34
N GLY A 410 -16.76 8.13 -1.34
CA GLY A 410 -15.90 7.33 -2.23
C GLY A 410 -14.44 7.25 -1.77
N ARG A 411 -14.11 7.78 -0.59
CA ARG A 411 -12.82 7.56 0.06
C ARG A 411 -12.86 6.27 0.87
N PHE A 412 -11.89 5.39 0.61
CA PHE A 412 -11.80 4.07 1.23
C PHE A 412 -10.40 3.76 1.71
N MET A 413 -10.29 2.77 2.58
CA MET A 413 -9.05 2.21 3.06
C MET A 413 -9.06 0.68 2.86
N LEU A 414 -7.96 0.13 2.38
CA LEU A 414 -7.74 -1.31 2.27
C LEU A 414 -7.26 -1.90 3.60
N TYR A 415 -7.35 -3.22 3.72
CA TYR A 415 -6.87 -4.00 4.87
C TYR A 415 -5.38 -3.77 5.21
N ASP A 416 -4.58 -3.30 4.26
CA ASP A 416 -3.15 -2.99 4.45
C ASP A 416 -2.89 -1.51 4.81
N GLY A 417 -3.95 -0.74 5.09
CA GLY A 417 -3.86 0.68 5.44
C GLY A 417 -3.76 1.64 4.24
N THR A 418 -3.85 1.14 3.01
CA THR A 418 -3.76 2.00 1.81
C THR A 418 -5.06 2.79 1.61
N LEU A 419 -4.98 4.12 1.67
CA LEU A 419 -6.09 5.03 1.34
C LEU A 419 -6.20 5.22 -0.16
N PHE A 420 -7.44 5.24 -0.68
CA PHE A 420 -7.72 5.49 -2.09
C PHE A 420 -9.06 6.20 -2.30
N GLN A 421 -9.21 6.80 -3.46
CA GLN A 421 -10.47 7.34 -3.96
C GLN A 421 -11.03 6.40 -5.03
N ALA A 422 -12.26 5.96 -4.86
CA ALA A 422 -12.97 5.18 -5.86
C ALA A 422 -13.36 6.05 -7.07
N TYR A 423 -13.48 5.41 -8.23
CA TYR A 423 -13.95 6.09 -9.43
C TYR A 423 -15.48 6.30 -9.41
N LEU A 424 -15.90 7.48 -9.88
CA LEU A 424 -17.27 7.68 -10.37
C LEU A 424 -17.33 7.29 -11.85
N PHE A 425 -18.38 6.57 -12.22
CA PHE A 425 -18.63 6.16 -13.58
C PHE A 425 -20.04 6.53 -14.00
N ASP A 426 -20.27 6.64 -15.29
CA ASP A 426 -21.56 6.95 -15.91
C ASP A 426 -22.18 5.64 -16.42
N GLU A 427 -23.28 5.22 -15.82
CA GLU A 427 -23.94 3.94 -16.15
C GLU A 427 -24.37 3.86 -17.60
N GLU A 428 -24.84 4.97 -18.18
CA GLU A 428 -25.32 4.99 -19.56
C GLU A 428 -24.16 4.92 -20.57
N LYS A 429 -22.97 5.42 -20.20
CA LYS A 429 -21.80 5.42 -21.08
C LYS A 429 -20.89 4.24 -20.86
N ASP A 430 -20.73 3.81 -19.61
CA ASP A 430 -19.64 2.91 -19.23
C ASP A 430 -20.09 1.45 -19.11
N ILE A 431 -21.41 1.14 -19.05
CA ILE A 431 -21.96 -0.22 -19.15
C ILE A 431 -22.26 -0.55 -20.62
N HIS A 432 -21.59 -1.56 -21.15
CA HIS A 432 -21.69 -2.00 -22.56
C HIS A 432 -22.42 -3.30 -22.76
#